data_59ec1e56ab5108545b672ea1d42819ba
#
_entry.id   59ec1e56ab5108545b672ea1d42819ba
#
_cell.length_a   1.000
_cell.length_b   1.000
_cell.length_c   1.000
_cell.angle_alpha   90.00
_cell.angle_beta   90.00
_cell.angle_gamma   90.00
#
_symmetry.space_group_name_H-M   'P 1'
#
loop_
_entity.id
_entity.type
_entity.pdbx_description
1 polymer ?
#
loop_
_entity_poly.entity_id
_entity_poly.type
_entity_poly.pdbx_seq_one_letter_code
_entity_poly.pdbx_strand_id
1 'polypeptide(L)'
;MLFRSGIEAVPTNLAGVKHVIRSLRNGNTFGALPDQVPSNGEGVCADFFGRPAYTMTLPVRVAKQFNAVRIFAWGVREKNGWRIEAEEWSSKLTGDMARDVEDMNRMIEGIIRRMPEQYAWSYNRYKRPQGAPPPHAPRSKGNQK
;
A
#
# COMPACT_ATOMS: atom_id res chain seq x y z
N MET A 1 11.79 -17.92 -10.96
CA MET A 1 10.78 -16.84 -10.83
C MET A 1 9.79 -17.02 -11.97
N LEU A 2 8.57 -17.46 -11.68
CA LEU A 2 7.55 -17.71 -12.71
C LEU A 2 6.93 -16.36 -13.08
N PHE A 3 7.33 -15.79 -14.20
CA PHE A 3 6.63 -14.66 -14.79
C PHE A 3 5.33 -15.17 -15.40
N ARG A 4 4.20 -14.73 -14.86
CA ARG A 4 2.91 -14.98 -15.49
C ARG A 4 2.80 -14.11 -16.72
N SER A 5 2.38 -14.71 -17.84
CA SER A 5 2.14 -13.99 -19.09
C SER A 5 1.25 -12.77 -18.84
N GLY A 6 1.69 -11.58 -19.26
CA GLY A 6 0.94 -10.33 -19.14
C GLY A 6 1.30 -9.43 -17.95
N ILE A 7 2.21 -9.84 -17.05
CA ILE A 7 2.70 -8.99 -15.95
C ILE A 7 4.19 -8.73 -16.15
N GLU A 8 4.56 -7.46 -16.26
CA GLU A 8 5.94 -7.00 -16.29
C GLU A 8 6.38 -6.57 -14.89
N ALA A 9 7.45 -7.20 -14.36
CA ALA A 9 8.04 -6.78 -13.10
C ALA A 9 9.07 -5.68 -13.35
N VAL A 10 8.94 -4.58 -12.62
CA VAL A 10 9.85 -3.43 -12.69
C VAL A 10 10.74 -3.36 -11.46
N PRO A 11 12.00 -2.88 -11.58
CA PRO A 11 12.88 -2.72 -10.42
C PRO A 11 12.36 -1.64 -9.46
N THR A 12 12.66 -1.82 -8.16
CA THR A 12 12.29 -0.87 -7.09
C THR A 12 13.28 0.29 -7.00
N ASN A 13 13.53 0.99 -8.11
CA ASN A 13 14.44 2.13 -8.20
C ASN A 13 13.84 3.20 -9.13
N LEU A 14 14.60 4.29 -9.34
CA LEU A 14 14.15 5.41 -10.18
C LEU A 14 13.81 4.98 -11.63
N ALA A 15 14.51 4.00 -12.19
CA ALA A 15 14.22 3.48 -13.53
C ALA A 15 12.86 2.78 -13.55
N GLY A 16 12.54 1.96 -12.54
CA GLY A 16 11.23 1.33 -12.40
C GLY A 16 10.10 2.34 -12.21
N VAL A 17 10.31 3.38 -11.41
CA VAL A 17 9.31 4.47 -11.27
C VAL A 17 9.04 5.16 -12.60
N LYS A 18 10.10 5.47 -13.39
CA LYS A 18 9.93 6.04 -14.73
C LYS A 18 9.16 5.11 -15.67
N HIS A 19 9.41 3.79 -15.55
CA HIS A 19 8.70 2.78 -16.33
C HIS A 19 7.20 2.77 -15.97
N VAL A 20 6.86 2.72 -14.69
CA VAL A 20 5.47 2.80 -14.19
C VAL A 20 4.76 4.05 -14.72
N ILE A 21 5.39 5.22 -14.63
CA ILE A 21 4.84 6.49 -15.13
C ILE A 21 4.56 6.40 -16.63
N ARG A 22 5.49 5.85 -17.42
CA ARG A 22 5.31 5.68 -18.88
C ARG A 22 4.15 4.71 -19.17
N SER A 23 4.09 3.59 -18.48
CA SER A 23 3.05 2.57 -18.61
C SER A 23 1.66 3.16 -18.36
N LEU A 24 1.50 3.92 -17.28
CA LEU A 24 0.24 4.58 -16.92
C LEU A 24 -0.17 5.65 -17.93
N ARG A 25 0.77 6.39 -18.50
CA ARG A 25 0.48 7.35 -19.60
C ARG A 25 -0.08 6.66 -20.85
N ASN A 26 0.27 5.41 -21.04
CA ASN A 26 -0.24 4.58 -22.14
C ASN A 26 -1.56 3.86 -21.79
N GLY A 27 -2.19 4.20 -20.66
CA GLY A 27 -3.47 3.61 -20.25
C GLY A 27 -3.35 2.22 -19.62
N ASN A 28 -2.14 1.77 -19.27
CA ASN A 28 -1.95 0.48 -18.61
C ASN A 28 -2.20 0.56 -17.11
N THR A 29 -2.22 -0.60 -16.46
CA THR A 29 -2.40 -0.75 -15.00
C THR A 29 -1.06 -0.91 -14.31
N PHE A 30 -0.95 -0.38 -13.09
CA PHE A 30 0.18 -0.58 -12.17
C PHE A 30 -0.29 -1.31 -10.92
N GLY A 31 0.43 -2.34 -10.52
CA GLY A 31 0.21 -3.08 -9.28
C GLY A 31 1.35 -2.85 -8.26
N ALA A 32 0.98 -2.69 -7.01
CA ALA A 32 1.91 -2.58 -5.87
C ALA A 32 1.43 -3.45 -4.72
N LEU A 33 2.35 -3.79 -3.81
CA LEU A 33 2.05 -4.47 -2.54
C LEU A 33 2.19 -3.44 -1.40
N PRO A 34 1.14 -2.69 -1.08
CA PRO A 34 1.23 -1.53 -0.19
C PRO A 34 1.42 -1.91 1.28
N ASP A 35 1.22 -3.17 1.63
CA ASP A 35 1.47 -3.74 2.95
C ASP A 35 2.95 -4.07 3.18
N GLN A 36 3.81 -3.98 2.18
CA GLN A 36 5.25 -4.16 2.33
C GLN A 36 5.95 -2.85 2.70
N VAL A 37 6.99 -3.00 3.53
CA VAL A 37 7.81 -1.84 3.97
C VAL A 37 8.77 -1.47 2.85
N PRO A 38 8.72 -0.22 2.35
CA PRO A 38 9.59 0.24 1.27
C PRO A 38 11.02 0.51 1.75
N SER A 39 11.93 0.79 0.81
CA SER A 39 13.28 1.24 1.12
C SER A 39 13.28 2.64 1.78
N ASN A 40 14.41 3.01 2.41
CA ASN A 40 14.56 4.35 2.99
C ASN A 40 14.37 5.44 1.91
N GLY A 41 13.63 6.49 2.27
CA GLY A 41 13.28 7.60 1.36
C GLY A 41 12.05 7.36 0.49
N GLU A 42 11.48 6.14 0.47
CA GLU A 42 10.33 5.78 -0.38
C GLU A 42 8.99 5.73 0.39
N GLY A 43 9.01 6.03 1.69
CA GLY A 43 7.85 5.93 2.56
C GLY A 43 7.69 7.09 3.52
N VAL A 44 6.57 7.08 4.22
CA VAL A 44 6.26 7.93 5.37
C VAL A 44 5.75 7.08 6.52
N CYS A 45 5.90 7.57 7.75
CA CYS A 45 5.26 6.94 8.91
C CYS A 45 3.78 7.33 8.91
N ALA A 46 2.92 6.32 8.87
CA ALA A 46 1.47 6.46 8.99
C ALA A 46 0.94 5.33 9.89
N ASP A 47 -0.18 5.58 10.56
CA ASP A 47 -0.73 4.59 11.47
C ASP A 47 -1.21 3.34 10.72
N PHE A 48 -0.92 2.18 11.33
CA PHE A 48 -1.39 0.87 10.92
C PHE A 48 -1.72 0.07 12.18
N PHE A 49 -2.99 -0.27 12.37
CA PHE A 49 -3.54 -0.82 13.63
C PHE A 49 -3.17 0.01 14.87
N GLY A 50 -3.22 1.35 14.75
CA GLY A 50 -2.94 2.28 15.83
C GLY A 50 -1.46 2.40 16.22
N ARG A 51 -0.55 1.88 15.41
CA ARG A 51 0.90 1.99 15.59
C ARG A 51 1.54 2.59 14.34
N PRO A 52 2.53 3.50 14.48
CA PRO A 52 3.24 4.04 13.34
C PRO A 52 3.97 2.95 12.55
N ALA A 53 3.70 2.86 11.26
CA ALA A 53 4.36 1.95 10.33
C ALA A 53 4.94 2.73 9.15
N TYR A 54 6.17 2.41 8.77
CA TYR A 54 6.79 3.02 7.59
C TYR A 54 6.14 2.43 6.34
N THR A 55 5.40 3.27 5.61
CA THR A 55 4.52 2.85 4.51
C THR A 55 4.89 3.55 3.22
N MET A 56 4.87 2.81 2.11
CA MET A 56 5.24 3.33 0.79
C MET A 56 4.31 4.45 0.32
N THR A 57 4.88 5.43 -0.39
CA THR A 57 4.13 6.57 -0.94
C THR A 57 3.80 6.42 -2.41
N LEU A 58 4.45 5.51 -3.11
CA LEU A 58 4.34 5.38 -4.57
C LEU A 58 2.89 5.18 -5.06
N PRO A 59 2.05 4.30 -4.48
CA PRO A 59 0.67 4.12 -4.92
C PRO A 59 -0.14 5.42 -4.84
N VAL A 60 0.01 6.17 -3.74
CA VAL A 60 -0.68 7.46 -3.53
C VAL A 60 -0.21 8.51 -4.54
N ARG A 61 1.11 8.63 -4.74
CA ARG A 61 1.70 9.58 -5.70
C ARG A 61 1.20 9.34 -7.12
N VAL A 62 1.24 8.09 -7.53
CA VAL A 62 0.82 7.68 -8.88
C VAL A 62 -0.69 7.90 -9.05
N ALA A 63 -1.49 7.47 -8.09
CA ALA A 63 -2.94 7.67 -8.13
C ALA A 63 -3.31 9.15 -8.27
N LYS A 64 -2.66 10.03 -7.49
CA LYS A 64 -2.89 11.46 -7.55
C LYS A 64 -2.44 12.07 -8.89
N GLN A 65 -1.24 11.69 -9.37
CA GLN A 65 -0.67 12.25 -10.60
C GLN A 65 -1.51 11.94 -11.83
N PHE A 66 -2.12 10.76 -11.89
CA PHE A 66 -2.87 10.27 -13.05
C PHE A 66 -4.39 10.32 -12.84
N ASN A 67 -4.87 10.79 -11.68
CA ASN A 67 -6.27 10.67 -11.29
C ASN A 67 -6.80 9.25 -11.53
N ALA A 68 -5.98 8.26 -11.18
CA ALA A 68 -6.23 6.87 -11.49
C ALA A 68 -7.28 6.26 -10.56
N VAL A 69 -8.10 5.36 -11.10
CA VAL A 69 -8.94 4.47 -10.30
C VAL A 69 -8.03 3.58 -9.45
N ARG A 70 -8.36 3.43 -8.18
CA ARG A 70 -7.58 2.68 -7.21
C ARG A 70 -8.38 1.48 -6.73
N ILE A 71 -7.82 0.30 -6.91
CA ILE A 71 -8.49 -0.95 -6.54
C ILE A 71 -7.54 -1.75 -5.65
N PHE A 72 -8.02 -2.15 -4.47
CA PHE A 72 -7.39 -3.20 -3.69
C PHE A 72 -7.90 -4.55 -4.20
N ALA A 73 -6.97 -5.47 -4.44
CA ALA A 73 -7.30 -6.85 -4.78
C ALA A 73 -6.53 -7.79 -3.85
N TRP A 74 -7.20 -8.83 -3.37
CA TRP A 74 -6.59 -9.83 -2.49
C TRP A 74 -7.12 -11.22 -2.78
N GLY A 75 -6.28 -12.23 -2.47
CA GLY A 75 -6.65 -13.64 -2.59
C GLY A 75 -7.18 -14.20 -1.28
N VAL A 76 -8.33 -14.80 -1.33
CA VAL A 76 -8.93 -15.55 -0.23
C VAL A 76 -8.68 -17.03 -0.49
N ARG A 77 -8.02 -17.72 0.44
CA ARG A 77 -7.82 -19.17 0.36
C ARG A 77 -9.10 -19.87 0.74
N GLU A 78 -9.52 -20.80 -0.10
CA GLU A 78 -10.67 -21.67 0.09
C GLU A 78 -10.23 -23.14 0.09
N LYS A 79 -11.15 -24.05 0.47
CA LYS A 79 -10.85 -25.50 0.55
C LYS A 79 -10.26 -26.05 -0.76
N ASN A 80 -10.76 -25.60 -1.90
CA ASN A 80 -10.42 -26.13 -3.22
C ASN A 80 -9.72 -25.11 -4.13
N GLY A 81 -9.13 -24.03 -3.57
CA GLY A 81 -8.44 -23.05 -4.40
C GLY A 81 -8.39 -21.66 -3.79
N TRP A 82 -8.49 -20.67 -4.65
CA TRP A 82 -8.41 -19.26 -4.29
C TRP A 82 -9.57 -18.50 -4.93
N ARG A 83 -10.18 -17.61 -4.16
CA ARG A 83 -11.10 -16.60 -4.66
C ARG A 83 -10.39 -15.26 -4.65
N ILE A 84 -10.50 -14.49 -5.72
CA ILE A 84 -9.99 -13.13 -5.78
C ILE A 84 -11.13 -12.18 -5.45
N GLU A 85 -10.90 -11.32 -4.49
CA GLU A 85 -11.79 -10.21 -4.14
C GLU A 85 -11.14 -8.89 -4.52
N ALA A 86 -11.96 -7.89 -4.81
CA ALA A 86 -11.51 -6.54 -5.14
C ALA A 86 -12.48 -5.50 -4.58
N GLU A 87 -11.93 -4.35 -4.17
CA GLU A 87 -12.70 -3.23 -3.64
C GLU A 87 -12.06 -1.92 -4.10
N GLU A 88 -12.89 -0.97 -4.51
CA GLU A 88 -12.41 0.34 -4.90
C GLU A 88 -12.02 1.16 -3.66
N TRP A 89 -10.84 1.75 -3.72
CA TRP A 89 -10.43 2.78 -2.76
C TRP A 89 -10.91 4.15 -3.27
N SER A 90 -12.17 4.48 -2.97
CA SER A 90 -12.89 5.66 -3.48
C SER A 90 -12.63 6.94 -2.69
N SER A 91 -11.97 6.89 -1.52
CA SER A 91 -11.68 8.06 -0.69
C SER A 91 -10.98 9.16 -1.51
N LYS A 92 -11.41 10.39 -1.36
CA LYS A 92 -10.76 11.54 -2.01
C LYS A 92 -9.36 11.77 -1.41
N LEU A 93 -8.33 11.77 -2.26
CA LEU A 93 -6.98 12.12 -1.84
C LEU A 93 -6.92 13.60 -1.44
N THR A 94 -6.42 13.86 -0.23
CA THR A 94 -6.35 15.20 0.36
C THR A 94 -5.19 16.03 -0.18
N GLY A 95 -4.13 15.34 -0.64
CA GLY A 95 -2.85 15.93 -1.01
C GLY A 95 -1.86 16.04 0.13
N ASP A 96 -2.28 15.76 1.36
CA ASP A 96 -1.38 15.49 2.49
C ASP A 96 -0.95 14.03 2.42
N MET A 97 0.32 13.79 2.11
CA MET A 97 0.85 12.45 1.88
C MET A 97 0.67 11.53 3.09
N ALA A 98 0.86 12.05 4.30
CA ALA A 98 0.73 11.24 5.51
C ALA A 98 -0.73 10.80 5.73
N ARG A 99 -1.68 11.70 5.52
CA ARG A 99 -3.12 11.39 5.62
C ARG A 99 -3.58 10.43 4.54
N ASP A 100 -3.12 10.64 3.30
CA ASP A 100 -3.51 9.79 2.18
C ASP A 100 -2.95 8.36 2.32
N VAL A 101 -1.72 8.23 2.85
CA VAL A 101 -1.10 6.93 3.17
C VAL A 101 -1.77 6.28 4.38
N GLU A 102 -2.17 7.04 5.39
CA GLU A 102 -2.94 6.53 6.53
C GLU A 102 -4.30 6.00 6.10
N ASP A 103 -4.96 6.69 5.16
CA ASP A 103 -6.21 6.23 4.58
C ASP A 103 -6.04 4.92 3.79
N MET A 104 -4.95 4.81 3.02
CA MET A 104 -4.54 3.55 2.36
C MET A 104 -4.33 2.42 3.40
N ASN A 105 -3.67 2.70 4.52
CA ASN A 105 -3.49 1.72 5.59
C ASN A 105 -4.82 1.27 6.18
N ARG A 106 -5.78 2.20 6.40
CA ARG A 106 -7.12 1.85 6.90
C ARG A 106 -7.89 0.92 5.97
N MET A 107 -7.74 1.08 4.66
CA MET A 107 -8.31 0.12 3.70
C MET A 107 -7.71 -1.26 3.89
N ILE A 108 -6.39 -1.37 4.00
CA ILE A 108 -5.70 -2.65 4.25
C ILE A 108 -6.15 -3.26 5.57
N GLU A 109 -6.24 -2.48 6.66
CA GLU A 109 -6.74 -2.94 7.95
C GLU A 109 -8.17 -3.49 7.85
N GLY A 110 -9.04 -2.80 7.11
CA GLY A 110 -10.42 -3.25 6.87
C GLY A 110 -10.48 -4.61 6.19
N ILE A 111 -9.62 -4.84 5.20
CA ILE A 111 -9.47 -6.13 4.51
C ILE A 111 -8.97 -7.20 5.49
N ILE A 112 -7.91 -6.91 6.24
CA ILE A 112 -7.32 -7.85 7.22
C ILE A 112 -8.33 -8.24 8.30
N ARG A 113 -9.12 -7.28 8.82
CA ARG A 113 -10.13 -7.56 9.86
C ARG A 113 -11.24 -8.51 9.39
N ARG A 114 -11.49 -8.60 8.08
CA ARG A 114 -12.47 -9.55 7.53
C ARG A 114 -11.95 -10.99 7.56
N MET A 115 -10.64 -11.19 7.48
CA MET A 115 -10.00 -12.52 7.40
C MET A 115 -8.61 -12.50 8.07
N PRO A 116 -8.54 -12.22 9.38
CA PRO A 116 -7.27 -12.01 10.08
C PRO A 116 -6.38 -13.26 10.04
N GLU A 117 -6.96 -14.45 9.96
CA GLU A 117 -6.24 -15.73 9.90
C GLU A 117 -5.50 -15.95 8.57
N GLN A 118 -5.81 -15.17 7.54
CA GLN A 118 -5.19 -15.30 6.22
C GLN A 118 -4.12 -14.24 5.94
N TYR A 119 -3.93 -13.29 6.85
CA TYR A 119 -2.87 -12.29 6.69
C TYR A 119 -1.50 -12.86 7.09
N ALA A 120 -0.46 -12.42 6.41
CA ALA A 120 0.92 -12.87 6.65
C ALA A 120 1.54 -12.20 7.91
N TRP A 121 1.05 -12.54 9.10
CA TRP A 121 1.53 -11.97 10.38
C TRP A 121 3.01 -12.22 10.66
N SER A 122 3.63 -13.19 10.00
CA SER A 122 5.08 -13.45 10.07
C SER A 122 5.92 -12.35 9.41
N TYR A 123 5.32 -11.54 8.52
CA TYR A 123 5.99 -10.40 7.93
C TYR A 123 6.05 -9.24 8.92
N ASN A 124 7.28 -8.77 9.24
CA ASN A 124 7.45 -7.63 10.15
C ASN A 124 7.05 -6.31 9.47
N ARG A 125 5.75 -5.99 9.50
CA ARG A 125 5.17 -4.76 8.93
C ARG A 125 5.69 -3.48 9.58
N TYR A 126 6.18 -3.58 10.82
CA TYR A 126 6.70 -2.46 11.60
C TYR A 126 8.22 -2.33 11.56
N LYS A 127 8.90 -3.14 10.74
CA LYS A 127 10.34 -2.95 10.55
C LYS A 127 10.61 -1.56 9.97
N ARG A 128 11.75 -0.99 10.35
CA ARG A 128 12.20 0.31 9.84
C ARG A 128 13.45 0.10 9.01
N PRO A 129 13.50 0.59 7.77
CA PRO A 129 14.74 0.63 7.00
C PRO A 129 15.78 1.49 7.72
N GLN A 130 17.05 1.13 7.59
CA GLN A 130 18.15 1.93 8.12
C GLN A 130 18.09 3.35 7.53
N GLY A 131 18.18 4.36 8.39
CA GLY A 131 18.10 5.77 8.00
C GLY A 131 16.68 6.33 7.82
N ALA A 132 15.63 5.52 7.93
CA ALA A 132 14.27 6.03 7.89
C ALA A 132 13.99 6.95 9.09
N PRO A 133 13.22 8.04 8.91
CA PRO A 133 12.92 9.00 9.98
C PRO A 133 12.20 8.31 11.15
N PRO A 134 12.39 8.81 12.40
CA PRO A 134 11.69 8.26 13.55
C PRO A 134 10.17 8.38 13.36
N PRO A 135 9.39 7.41 13.87
CA PRO A 135 7.94 7.54 13.86
C PRO A 135 7.54 8.75 14.71
N HIS A 136 6.57 9.52 14.23
CA HIS A 136 5.92 10.50 15.09
C HIS A 136 5.26 9.79 16.27
N ALA A 137 5.20 10.46 17.42
CA ALA A 137 4.45 9.93 18.56
C ALA A 137 3.01 9.59 18.12
N PRO A 138 2.42 8.48 18.59
CA PRO A 138 1.04 8.13 18.27
C PRO A 138 0.15 9.35 18.56
N ARG A 139 -0.71 9.72 17.61
CA ARG A 139 -1.71 10.75 17.87
C ARG A 139 -2.59 10.26 19.03
N SER A 140 -2.60 10.98 20.14
CA SER A 140 -3.53 10.70 21.24
C SER A 140 -4.94 10.66 20.65
N LYS A 141 -5.65 9.55 20.87
CA LYS A 141 -7.08 9.48 20.54
C LYS A 141 -7.73 10.63 21.31
N GLY A 142 -8.11 11.68 20.60
CA GLY A 142 -8.86 12.79 21.19
C GLY A 142 -10.06 12.18 21.91
N ASN A 143 -10.23 12.53 23.18
CA ASN A 143 -11.41 12.22 23.95
C ASN A 143 -12.64 12.72 23.16
N GLN A 144 -13.34 11.81 22.52
CA GLN A 144 -14.72 12.08 22.13
C GLN A 144 -15.54 12.01 23.41
N LYS A 145 -15.80 13.19 23.99
CA LYS A 145 -16.89 13.39 24.95
C LYS A 145 -18.18 13.53 24.17
#